data_40890ccc48cd83c639c7881bc5f93a6d
#
_entry.id   40890ccc48cd83c639c7881bc5f93a6d
#
_cell.length_a   1.000
_cell.length_b   1.000
_cell.length_c   1.000
_cell.angle_alpha   90.00
_cell.angle_beta   90.00
_cell.angle_gamma   90.00
#
_symmetry.space_group_name_H-M   'P 1'
#
loop_
_entity.id
_entity.type
_entity.pdbx_description
1 polymer ?
#
loop_
_entity_poly.entity_id
_entity_poly.type
_entity_poly.pdbx_seq_one_letter_code
_entity_poly.pdbx_strand_id
1 'polypeptide(L)'
;MDLSYNTAHRNVPLFYLIRHAETDLNASRTIQWPQTPLNPQGQWQANRVAAALRNKNIGRIISSDYLRARETAEEIHRLTTAPVAIDIRLRERHFGKLRGTSWPPSWHQFDSDDFEPPGGESQPAFRKRVTTAWKALQENLKQAECSIAIVTHGLVCRTLAQNHLTWSEHSAPPRFSNTSITVIRGAAPWHVLQGPTDDHLKENY
;
A
#
# COMPACT_ATOMS: atom_id res chain seq x y z
N MET A 1 26.54 35.73 -25.19
CA MET A 1 25.30 35.63 -24.41
C MET A 1 25.01 34.16 -24.27
N ASP A 2 25.40 33.61 -23.14
CA ASP A 2 25.36 32.19 -22.85
C ASP A 2 24.05 31.94 -22.05
N LEU A 3 23.05 31.44 -22.76
CA LEU A 3 21.77 31.04 -22.11
C LEU A 3 21.95 29.62 -21.59
N SER A 4 22.58 29.49 -20.42
CA SER A 4 22.62 28.28 -19.66
C SER A 4 21.18 27.88 -19.28
N TYR A 5 20.61 26.96 -20.04
CA TYR A 5 19.38 26.22 -19.69
C TYR A 5 19.66 25.40 -18.45
N ASN A 6 19.45 26.02 -17.30
CA ASN A 6 19.39 25.30 -16.03
C ASN A 6 18.02 24.59 -15.95
N THR A 7 17.88 23.47 -16.65
CA THR A 7 16.77 22.56 -16.46
C THR A 7 17.00 21.85 -15.13
N ALA A 8 16.59 22.49 -14.05
CA ALA A 8 16.37 21.81 -12.79
C ALA A 8 15.44 20.62 -13.08
N HIS A 9 15.99 19.40 -13.06
CA HIS A 9 15.19 18.17 -13.04
C HIS A 9 14.34 18.21 -11.78
N ARG A 10 13.12 18.78 -11.88
CA ARG A 10 12.14 18.63 -10.82
C ARG A 10 11.91 17.13 -10.72
N ASN A 11 12.37 16.52 -9.64
CA ASN A 11 12.05 15.14 -9.32
C ASN A 11 10.53 15.02 -9.28
N VAL A 12 9.97 14.37 -10.29
CA VAL A 12 8.51 14.13 -10.33
C VAL A 12 8.14 13.35 -9.09
N PRO A 13 7.22 13.84 -8.25
CA PRO A 13 6.79 13.11 -7.07
C PRO A 13 6.33 11.70 -7.43
N LEU A 14 6.58 10.74 -6.55
CA LEU A 14 6.25 9.34 -6.73
C LEU A 14 5.24 8.90 -5.68
N PHE A 15 4.46 7.85 -5.98
CA PHE A 15 3.81 7.06 -4.96
C PHE A 15 4.68 5.87 -4.57
N TYR A 16 4.78 5.64 -3.26
CA TYR A 16 5.29 4.41 -2.66
C TYR A 16 4.11 3.68 -2.04
N LEU A 17 3.58 2.67 -2.75
CA LEU A 17 2.48 1.85 -2.26
C LEU A 17 3.06 0.70 -1.42
N ILE A 18 2.65 0.61 -0.16
CA ILE A 18 3.20 -0.29 0.83
C ILE A 18 2.06 -1.11 1.45
N ARG A 19 2.22 -2.44 1.45
CA ARG A 19 1.37 -3.29 2.29
C ARG A 19 1.87 -3.23 3.73
N HIS A 20 0.96 -3.17 4.71
CA HIS A 20 1.29 -3.21 6.14
C HIS A 20 2.22 -4.39 6.50
N ALA A 21 2.99 -4.26 7.57
CA ALA A 21 3.88 -5.28 8.09
C ALA A 21 3.10 -6.47 8.71
N GLU A 22 3.81 -7.55 9.04
CA GLU A 22 3.23 -8.82 9.48
C GLU A 22 2.49 -8.72 10.82
N THR A 23 1.46 -9.57 10.93
CA THR A 23 0.69 -9.82 12.15
C THR A 23 0.63 -11.33 12.40
N ASP A 24 0.31 -11.76 13.62
CA ASP A 24 0.10 -13.20 13.90
C ASP A 24 -0.99 -13.80 13.01
N LEU A 25 -2.02 -13.01 12.67
CA LEU A 25 -3.08 -13.45 11.78
C LEU A 25 -2.64 -13.54 10.30
N ASN A 26 -1.59 -12.81 9.88
CA ASN A 26 -0.94 -13.09 8.59
C ASN A 26 -0.19 -14.43 8.61
N ALA A 27 0.62 -14.65 9.65
CA ALA A 27 1.41 -15.87 9.80
C ALA A 27 0.52 -17.12 9.86
N SER A 28 -0.61 -17.04 10.58
CA SER A 28 -1.59 -18.13 10.70
C SER A 28 -2.59 -18.19 9.55
N ARG A 29 -2.48 -17.33 8.53
CA ARG A 29 -3.40 -17.26 7.39
C ARG A 29 -4.87 -17.10 7.82
N THR A 30 -5.13 -16.18 8.75
CA THR A 30 -6.45 -15.89 9.31
C THR A 30 -6.96 -14.52 8.85
N ILE A 31 -8.27 -14.41 8.56
CA ILE A 31 -8.92 -13.16 8.19
C ILE A 31 -8.96 -12.22 9.40
N GLN A 32 -8.40 -11.02 9.27
CA GLN A 32 -8.03 -10.16 10.38
C GLN A 32 -9.14 -9.19 10.82
N TRP A 33 -9.09 -8.83 12.10
CA TRP A 33 -9.85 -7.69 12.65
C TRP A 33 -9.13 -6.35 12.41
N PRO A 34 -9.86 -5.22 12.48
CA PRO A 34 -9.24 -3.88 12.38
C PRO A 34 -8.16 -3.62 13.42
N GLN A 35 -8.33 -4.12 14.64
CA GLN A 35 -7.47 -3.90 15.80
C GLN A 35 -6.29 -4.88 15.90
N THR A 36 -6.10 -5.77 14.92
CA THR A 36 -4.96 -6.70 14.90
C THR A 36 -3.64 -5.92 14.82
N PRO A 37 -2.76 -6.01 15.85
CA PRO A 37 -1.48 -5.31 15.87
C PRO A 37 -0.42 -6.03 15.04
N LEU A 38 0.72 -5.41 14.86
CA LEU A 38 1.93 -6.06 14.36
C LEU A 38 2.44 -7.07 15.37
N ASN A 39 2.98 -8.19 14.86
CA ASN A 39 3.77 -9.12 15.68
C ASN A 39 5.25 -8.67 15.73
N PRO A 40 6.12 -9.31 16.51
CA PRO A 40 7.54 -8.92 16.60
C PRO A 40 8.25 -8.93 15.24
N GLN A 41 7.93 -9.87 14.36
CA GLN A 41 8.45 -9.91 12.99
C GLN A 41 7.94 -8.70 12.18
N GLY A 42 6.66 -8.32 12.33
CA GLY A 42 6.10 -7.15 11.69
C GLY A 42 6.71 -5.84 12.17
N GLN A 43 7.02 -5.73 13.46
CA GLN A 43 7.72 -4.55 13.99
C GLN A 43 9.12 -4.41 13.35
N TRP A 44 9.87 -5.51 13.24
CA TRP A 44 11.14 -5.53 12.53
C TRP A 44 10.96 -5.15 11.04
N GLN A 45 9.98 -5.72 10.34
CA GLN A 45 9.67 -5.40 8.94
C GLN A 45 9.31 -3.90 8.77
N ALA A 46 8.51 -3.34 9.70
CA ALA A 46 8.13 -1.93 9.66
C ALA A 46 9.35 -1.00 9.82
N ASN A 47 10.29 -1.36 10.69
CA ASN A 47 11.55 -0.63 10.82
C ASN A 47 12.38 -0.71 9.53
N ARG A 48 12.46 -1.87 8.88
CA ARG A 48 13.20 -2.09 7.63
C ARG A 48 12.61 -1.28 6.47
N VAL A 49 11.28 -1.29 6.28
CA VAL A 49 10.65 -0.48 5.23
C VAL A 49 10.82 1.02 5.50
N ALA A 50 10.76 1.44 6.75
CA ALA A 50 11.02 2.83 7.14
C ALA A 50 12.46 3.26 6.77
N ALA A 51 13.45 2.42 7.06
CA ALA A 51 14.84 2.66 6.67
C ALA A 51 15.01 2.78 5.15
N ALA A 52 14.36 1.89 4.37
CA ALA A 52 14.39 1.94 2.91
C ALA A 52 13.77 3.23 2.33
N LEU A 53 12.83 3.84 3.04
CA LEU A 53 12.14 5.07 2.62
C LEU A 53 12.79 6.36 3.15
N ARG A 54 13.73 6.28 4.09
CA ARG A 54 14.32 7.44 4.77
C ARG A 54 14.80 8.55 3.82
N ASN A 55 15.42 8.17 2.70
CA ASN A 55 16.03 9.09 1.74
C ASN A 55 15.20 9.21 0.44
N LYS A 56 13.89 8.87 0.45
CA LYS A 56 13.04 8.88 -0.75
C LYS A 56 12.20 10.14 -0.92
N ASN A 57 12.56 11.23 -0.23
CA ASN A 57 11.86 12.52 -0.30
C ASN A 57 10.34 12.36 -0.05
N ILE A 58 9.98 11.61 1.00
CA ILE A 58 8.59 11.43 1.40
C ILE A 58 8.12 12.69 2.13
N GLY A 59 7.15 13.40 1.56
CA GLY A 59 6.57 14.60 2.18
C GLY A 59 5.24 14.33 2.88
N ARG A 60 4.62 13.18 2.64
CA ARG A 60 3.36 12.77 3.27
C ARG A 60 3.22 11.26 3.31
N ILE A 61 2.60 10.78 4.38
CA ILE A 61 2.18 9.38 4.53
C ILE A 61 0.66 9.36 4.60
N ILE A 62 0.00 8.52 3.78
CA ILE A 62 -1.45 8.31 3.82
C ILE A 62 -1.69 6.85 4.18
N SER A 63 -2.36 6.60 5.29
CA SER A 63 -2.54 5.26 5.85
C SER A 63 -4.00 4.89 6.04
N SER A 64 -4.30 3.59 5.88
CA SER A 64 -5.49 3.00 6.49
C SER A 64 -5.46 3.21 8.01
N ASP A 65 -6.64 3.33 8.63
CA ASP A 65 -6.79 3.44 10.07
C ASP A 65 -6.71 2.10 10.82
N TYR A 66 -6.64 0.95 10.12
CA TYR A 66 -6.44 -0.34 10.77
C TYR A 66 -5.09 -0.39 11.47
N LEU A 67 -5.07 -0.92 12.70
CA LEU A 67 -3.93 -0.79 13.62
C LEU A 67 -2.59 -1.18 12.98
N ARG A 68 -2.51 -2.33 12.33
CA ARG A 68 -1.30 -2.80 11.65
C ARG A 68 -0.76 -1.86 10.57
N ALA A 69 -1.67 -1.16 9.85
CA ALA A 69 -1.26 -0.18 8.84
C ALA A 69 -0.78 1.12 9.49
N ARG A 70 -1.47 1.55 10.57
CA ARG A 70 -1.03 2.71 11.37
C ARG A 70 0.34 2.49 11.99
N GLU A 71 0.56 1.36 12.67
CA GLU A 71 1.85 1.03 13.28
C GLU A 71 2.97 1.00 12.24
N THR A 72 2.71 0.46 11.03
CA THR A 72 3.67 0.51 9.93
C THR A 72 3.93 1.95 9.47
N ALA A 73 2.89 2.79 9.36
CA ALA A 73 3.01 4.18 8.95
C ALA A 73 3.73 5.03 10.01
N GLU A 74 3.52 4.75 11.28
CA GLU A 74 4.19 5.41 12.40
C GLU A 74 5.71 5.16 12.38
N GLU A 75 6.16 3.94 12.05
CA GLU A 75 7.58 3.65 11.86
C GLU A 75 8.18 4.42 10.67
N ILE A 76 7.46 4.53 9.56
CA ILE A 76 7.89 5.33 8.41
C ILE A 76 7.98 6.82 8.81
N HIS A 77 6.98 7.34 9.54
CA HIS A 77 7.00 8.70 10.07
C HIS A 77 8.23 8.96 10.94
N ARG A 78 8.58 8.04 11.81
CA ARG A 78 9.71 8.18 12.73
C ARG A 78 11.05 8.44 12.01
N LEU A 79 11.25 7.86 10.81
CA LEU A 79 12.50 8.02 10.05
C LEU A 79 12.43 9.08 8.94
N THR A 80 11.24 9.41 8.43
CA THR A 80 11.06 10.39 7.35
C THR A 80 10.60 11.75 7.85
N THR A 81 10.06 11.84 9.06
CA THR A 81 9.36 13.01 9.64
C THR A 81 8.12 13.45 8.87
N ALA A 82 7.75 12.76 7.80
CA ALA A 82 6.58 13.07 6.98
C ALA A 82 5.27 12.88 7.79
N PRO A 83 4.34 13.85 7.78
CA PRO A 83 3.09 13.73 8.53
C PRO A 83 2.22 12.58 8.04
N VAL A 84 1.55 11.90 8.97
CA VAL A 84 0.62 10.80 8.70
C VAL A 84 -0.81 11.35 8.64
N ALA A 85 -1.49 11.09 7.52
CA ALA A 85 -2.92 11.32 7.35
C ALA A 85 -3.65 9.98 7.23
N ILE A 86 -4.84 9.90 7.81
CA ILE A 86 -5.67 8.70 7.75
C ILE A 86 -6.69 8.81 6.63
N ASP A 87 -6.81 7.74 5.85
CA ASP A 87 -7.87 7.56 4.86
C ASP A 87 -8.56 6.22 5.05
N ILE A 88 -9.77 6.24 5.61
CA ILE A 88 -10.56 5.02 5.88
C ILE A 88 -10.93 4.25 4.60
N ARG A 89 -10.85 4.89 3.43
CA ARG A 89 -11.09 4.23 2.14
C ARG A 89 -9.96 3.26 1.77
N LEU A 90 -8.80 3.35 2.44
CA LEU A 90 -7.67 2.42 2.29
C LEU A 90 -7.77 1.17 3.17
N ARG A 91 -8.85 0.98 3.94
CA ARG A 91 -9.10 -0.23 4.73
C ARG A 91 -9.10 -1.48 3.87
N GLU A 92 -8.67 -2.60 4.44
CA GLU A 92 -8.87 -3.91 3.81
C GLU A 92 -10.36 -4.19 3.62
N ARG A 93 -10.71 -5.07 2.67
CA ARG A 93 -12.08 -5.50 2.44
C ARG A 93 -12.72 -5.95 3.75
N HIS A 94 -13.96 -5.53 3.98
CA HIS A 94 -14.70 -5.89 5.17
C HIS A 94 -15.25 -7.31 5.02
N PHE A 95 -14.66 -8.26 5.71
CA PHE A 95 -15.05 -9.67 5.63
C PHE A 95 -16.17 -10.07 6.60
N GLY A 96 -16.79 -9.11 7.30
CA GLY A 96 -17.95 -9.35 8.17
C GLY A 96 -17.69 -10.46 9.19
N LYS A 97 -18.59 -11.43 9.23
CA LYS A 97 -18.55 -12.59 10.15
C LYS A 97 -17.42 -13.60 9.82
N LEU A 98 -16.75 -13.47 8.68
CA LEU A 98 -15.62 -14.34 8.34
C LEU A 98 -14.31 -13.94 9.04
N ARG A 99 -14.27 -12.80 9.74
CA ARG A 99 -13.10 -12.44 10.56
C ARG A 99 -12.84 -13.50 11.62
N GLY A 100 -11.56 -13.86 11.77
CA GLY A 100 -11.12 -14.92 12.68
C GLY A 100 -11.18 -16.33 12.09
N THR A 101 -11.70 -16.50 10.88
CA THR A 101 -11.65 -17.77 10.18
C THR A 101 -10.40 -17.87 9.31
N SER A 102 -9.94 -19.08 9.01
CA SER A 102 -8.82 -19.30 8.11
C SER A 102 -9.13 -18.87 6.69
N TRP A 103 -8.12 -18.35 5.98
CA TRP A 103 -8.21 -18.16 4.54
C TRP A 103 -8.40 -19.52 3.86
N PRO A 104 -9.37 -19.66 2.95
CA PRO A 104 -9.55 -20.92 2.22
C PRO A 104 -8.31 -21.19 1.33
N PRO A 105 -8.07 -22.45 0.98
CA PRO A 105 -6.97 -22.83 0.08
C PRO A 105 -6.99 -22.09 -1.26
N SER A 106 -8.20 -21.86 -1.80
CA SER A 106 -8.44 -21.03 -2.96
C SER A 106 -9.22 -19.78 -2.56
N TRP A 107 -8.57 -18.64 -2.53
CA TRP A 107 -9.19 -17.37 -2.23
C TRP A 107 -9.87 -16.74 -3.45
N HIS A 108 -9.79 -17.35 -4.65
CA HIS A 108 -10.44 -16.87 -5.88
C HIS A 108 -11.96 -16.72 -5.72
N GLN A 109 -12.59 -17.54 -4.90
CA GLN A 109 -14.01 -17.37 -4.59
C GLN A 109 -14.34 -16.00 -3.98
N PHE A 110 -13.38 -15.36 -3.30
CA PHE A 110 -13.58 -14.02 -2.73
C PHE A 110 -13.44 -12.89 -3.76
N ASP A 111 -12.91 -13.18 -4.95
CA ASP A 111 -12.81 -12.23 -6.05
C ASP A 111 -14.07 -12.20 -6.94
N SER A 112 -14.98 -13.17 -6.78
CA SER A 112 -16.24 -13.17 -7.50
C SER A 112 -17.09 -11.97 -7.12
N ASP A 113 -17.74 -11.37 -8.11
CA ASP A 113 -18.69 -10.26 -7.91
C ASP A 113 -19.94 -10.71 -7.17
N ASP A 114 -20.27 -12.01 -7.25
CA ASP A 114 -21.39 -12.62 -6.56
C ASP A 114 -21.09 -12.95 -5.09
N PHE A 115 -19.83 -12.86 -4.66
CA PHE A 115 -19.46 -13.17 -3.28
C PHE A 115 -19.56 -11.94 -2.38
N GLU A 116 -20.47 -12.03 -1.40
CA GLU A 116 -20.58 -11.08 -0.30
C GLU A 116 -20.43 -11.79 1.05
N PRO A 117 -19.42 -11.42 1.87
CA PRO A 117 -19.28 -11.99 3.21
C PRO A 117 -20.47 -11.59 4.08
N PRO A 118 -21.04 -12.48 4.90
CA PRO A 118 -22.14 -12.13 5.79
C PRO A 118 -21.82 -10.94 6.69
N GLY A 119 -22.54 -9.82 6.51
CA GLY A 119 -22.27 -8.55 7.20
C GLY A 119 -20.97 -7.88 6.78
N GLY A 120 -20.47 -8.20 5.61
CA GLY A 120 -19.24 -7.66 5.04
C GLY A 120 -19.48 -6.72 3.86
N GLU A 121 -18.47 -6.61 3.00
CA GLU A 121 -18.46 -5.73 1.83
C GLU A 121 -18.45 -6.59 0.55
N SER A 122 -19.41 -6.36 -0.36
CA SER A 122 -19.39 -7.00 -1.68
C SER A 122 -18.17 -6.63 -2.48
N GLN A 123 -17.77 -7.43 -3.47
CA GLN A 123 -16.60 -7.13 -4.31
C GLN A 123 -16.79 -5.84 -5.13
N PRO A 124 -17.95 -5.55 -5.72
CA PRO A 124 -18.18 -4.27 -6.40
C PRO A 124 -18.10 -3.06 -5.48
N ALA A 125 -18.64 -3.14 -4.24
CA ALA A 125 -18.55 -2.07 -3.26
C ALA A 125 -17.10 -1.79 -2.84
N PHE A 126 -16.32 -2.84 -2.60
CA PHE A 126 -14.89 -2.75 -2.30
C PHE A 126 -14.12 -2.07 -3.43
N ARG A 127 -14.27 -2.53 -4.69
CA ARG A 127 -13.61 -1.91 -5.85
C ARG A 127 -13.99 -0.44 -6.02
N LYS A 128 -15.25 -0.08 -5.84
CA LYS A 128 -15.72 1.31 -5.91
C LYS A 128 -15.05 2.18 -4.84
N ARG A 129 -14.94 1.69 -3.61
CA ARG A 129 -14.27 2.38 -2.51
C ARG A 129 -12.78 2.59 -2.80
N VAL A 130 -12.07 1.56 -3.25
CA VAL A 130 -10.65 1.64 -3.60
C VAL A 130 -10.42 2.61 -4.77
N THR A 131 -11.28 2.57 -5.79
CA THR A 131 -11.23 3.54 -6.91
C THR A 131 -11.42 4.97 -6.44
N THR A 132 -12.33 5.20 -5.48
CA THR A 132 -12.55 6.54 -4.90
C THR A 132 -11.33 7.00 -4.09
N ALA A 133 -10.70 6.09 -3.32
CA ALA A 133 -9.45 6.39 -2.63
C ALA A 133 -8.35 6.76 -3.62
N TRP A 134 -8.19 5.99 -4.70
CA TRP A 134 -7.17 6.24 -5.72
C TRP A 134 -7.31 7.61 -6.37
N LYS A 135 -8.52 8.01 -6.75
CA LYS A 135 -8.79 9.35 -7.31
C LYS A 135 -8.36 10.47 -6.35
N ALA A 136 -8.65 10.32 -5.06
CA ALA A 136 -8.24 11.30 -4.05
C ALA A 136 -6.72 11.33 -3.84
N LEU A 137 -6.05 10.17 -3.90
CA LEU A 137 -4.59 10.10 -3.84
C LEU A 137 -3.94 10.82 -5.03
N GLN A 138 -4.50 10.66 -6.23
CA GLN A 138 -4.03 11.36 -7.43
C GLN A 138 -4.10 12.88 -7.27
N GLU A 139 -5.20 13.40 -6.71
CA GLU A 139 -5.33 14.85 -6.47
C GLU A 139 -4.32 15.34 -5.41
N ASN A 140 -4.07 14.56 -4.36
CA ASN A 140 -3.02 14.88 -3.39
C ASN A 140 -1.64 14.99 -4.05
N LEU A 141 -1.30 14.07 -4.95
CA LEU A 141 0.02 14.05 -5.58
C LEU A 141 0.22 15.19 -6.58
N LYS A 142 -0.83 15.60 -7.31
CA LYS A 142 -0.78 16.75 -8.23
C LYS A 142 -0.37 18.05 -7.53
N GLN A 143 -0.69 18.16 -6.25
CA GLN A 143 -0.42 19.33 -5.41
C GLN A 143 0.89 19.18 -4.60
N ALA A 144 1.54 18.02 -4.68
CA ALA A 144 2.70 17.70 -3.87
C ALA A 144 4.00 18.06 -4.60
N GLU A 145 4.96 18.60 -3.85
CA GLU A 145 6.36 18.79 -4.29
C GLU A 145 7.23 17.58 -3.92
N CYS A 146 6.75 16.73 -3.03
CA CYS A 146 7.42 15.55 -2.49
C CYS A 146 6.62 14.29 -2.78
N SER A 147 7.27 13.14 -2.70
CA SER A 147 6.64 11.82 -2.85
C SER A 147 5.67 11.51 -1.71
N ILE A 148 4.72 10.62 -1.98
CA ILE A 148 3.71 10.17 -1.01
C ILE A 148 3.87 8.66 -0.75
N ALA A 149 3.98 8.29 0.54
CA ALA A 149 3.89 6.89 0.97
C ALA A 149 2.43 6.54 1.27
N ILE A 150 1.95 5.41 0.75
CA ILE A 150 0.60 4.90 0.96
C ILE A 150 0.71 3.58 1.69
N VAL A 151 0.21 3.51 2.93
CA VAL A 151 0.24 2.27 3.74
C VAL A 151 -1.16 1.67 3.80
N THR A 152 -1.28 0.45 3.25
CA THR A 152 -2.57 -0.22 3.09
C THR A 152 -2.45 -1.74 3.20
N HIS A 153 -3.33 -2.51 2.55
CA HIS A 153 -3.53 -3.93 2.72
C HIS A 153 -3.41 -4.70 1.40
N GLY A 154 -3.33 -6.03 1.50
CA GLY A 154 -3.07 -6.90 0.36
C GLY A 154 -4.09 -6.81 -0.77
N LEU A 155 -5.40 -6.85 -0.45
CA LEU A 155 -6.43 -6.76 -1.50
C LEU A 155 -6.55 -5.36 -2.08
N VAL A 156 -6.31 -4.30 -1.29
CA VAL A 156 -6.27 -2.93 -1.81
C VAL A 156 -5.12 -2.77 -2.80
N CYS A 157 -3.90 -3.19 -2.43
CA CYS A 157 -2.75 -3.16 -3.34
C CYS A 157 -3.04 -3.90 -4.65
N ARG A 158 -3.63 -5.09 -4.55
CA ARG A 158 -4.00 -5.89 -5.72
C ARG A 158 -5.07 -5.22 -6.57
N THR A 159 -6.12 -4.67 -5.96
CA THR A 159 -7.17 -3.95 -6.70
C THR A 159 -6.62 -2.73 -7.44
N LEU A 160 -5.71 -1.99 -6.81
CA LEU A 160 -5.01 -0.89 -7.48
C LEU A 160 -4.17 -1.40 -8.64
N ALA A 161 -3.40 -2.46 -8.43
CA ALA A 161 -2.55 -3.07 -9.46
C ALA A 161 -3.34 -3.54 -10.69
N GLN A 162 -4.51 -4.13 -10.48
CA GLN A 162 -5.34 -4.68 -11.55
C GLN A 162 -6.13 -3.61 -12.32
N ASN A 163 -6.60 -2.56 -11.65
CA ASN A 163 -7.58 -1.65 -12.21
C ASN A 163 -7.05 -0.24 -12.52
N HIS A 164 -5.89 0.13 -11.97
CA HIS A 164 -5.43 1.52 -12.00
C HIS A 164 -3.97 1.70 -12.37
N LEU A 165 -3.15 0.66 -12.30
CA LEU A 165 -1.71 0.74 -12.58
C LEU A 165 -1.38 0.09 -13.91
N THR A 166 -0.42 0.69 -14.60
CA THR A 166 0.13 0.15 -15.84
C THR A 166 1.47 -0.53 -15.53
N TRP A 167 1.54 -1.81 -15.83
CA TRP A 167 2.75 -2.64 -15.68
C TRP A 167 3.49 -2.74 -17.01
N SER A 168 4.81 -2.93 -16.96
CA SER A 168 5.56 -3.35 -18.15
C SER A 168 5.11 -4.74 -18.59
N GLU A 169 5.14 -4.99 -19.90
CA GLU A 169 4.54 -6.18 -20.53
C GLU A 169 4.89 -7.51 -19.84
N HIS A 170 3.88 -8.41 -19.77
CA HIS A 170 3.97 -9.83 -19.39
C HIS A 170 4.14 -10.19 -17.91
N SER A 171 3.82 -9.31 -16.97
CA SER A 171 3.83 -9.71 -15.56
C SER A 171 2.48 -10.28 -15.09
N ALA A 172 2.50 -11.49 -14.53
CA ALA A 172 1.37 -12.02 -13.76
C ALA A 172 1.00 -11.04 -12.62
N PRO A 173 -0.27 -11.04 -12.13
CA PRO A 173 -0.64 -10.19 -11.01
C PRO A 173 0.34 -10.37 -9.86
N PRO A 174 1.01 -9.31 -9.40
CA PRO A 174 2.07 -9.45 -8.44
C PRO A 174 1.54 -9.89 -7.07
N ARG A 175 2.37 -10.65 -6.35
CA ARG A 175 2.11 -10.97 -4.95
C ARG A 175 2.63 -9.82 -4.09
N PHE A 176 1.76 -9.20 -3.31
CA PHE A 176 2.13 -8.19 -2.33
C PHE A 176 2.46 -8.87 -1.00
N SER A 177 3.74 -9.11 -0.70
CA SER A 177 4.21 -9.55 0.62
C SER A 177 4.09 -8.42 1.66
N ASN A 178 4.15 -8.76 2.95
CA ASN A 178 4.15 -7.74 4.00
C ASN A 178 5.33 -6.79 3.80
N THR A 179 5.09 -5.51 3.97
CA THR A 179 5.99 -4.37 3.68
C THR A 179 6.50 -4.26 2.26
N SER A 180 6.00 -5.06 1.30
CA SER A 180 6.41 -4.88 -0.10
C SER A 180 6.15 -3.43 -0.56
N ILE A 181 7.11 -2.89 -1.31
CA ILE A 181 7.09 -1.53 -1.86
C ILE A 181 6.83 -1.62 -3.37
N THR A 182 5.83 -0.89 -3.86
CA THR A 182 5.61 -0.64 -5.28
C THR A 182 5.82 0.84 -5.54
N VAL A 183 6.72 1.17 -6.45
CA VAL A 183 7.01 2.56 -6.84
C VAL A 183 6.25 2.90 -8.10
N ILE A 184 5.43 3.95 -8.06
CA ILE A 184 4.53 4.34 -9.14
C ILE A 184 4.88 5.76 -9.57
N ARG A 185 4.93 6.01 -10.88
CA ARG A 185 5.14 7.34 -11.45
C ARG A 185 4.00 8.29 -11.05
N GLY A 186 4.34 9.52 -10.69
CA GLY A 186 3.41 10.51 -10.17
C GLY A 186 2.49 11.20 -11.20
N ALA A 187 2.34 10.64 -12.39
CA ALA A 187 1.47 11.16 -13.43
C ALA A 187 0.87 10.03 -14.27
N ALA A 188 -0.32 10.28 -14.83
CA ALA A 188 -0.96 9.34 -15.74
C ALA A 188 -0.19 9.26 -17.09
N PRO A 189 -0.17 8.07 -17.72
CA PRO A 189 -0.62 6.78 -17.19
C PRO A 189 0.24 6.34 -15.99
N TRP A 190 -0.41 5.72 -14.98
CA TRP A 190 0.20 5.39 -13.69
C TRP A 190 1.11 4.16 -13.82
N HIS A 191 2.29 4.38 -14.39
CA HIS A 191 3.26 3.32 -14.60
C HIS A 191 3.94 2.89 -13.31
N VAL A 192 4.01 1.58 -13.10
CA VAL A 192 4.85 0.97 -12.08
C VAL A 192 6.29 1.05 -12.56
N LEU A 193 7.13 1.70 -11.76
CA LEU A 193 8.57 1.85 -12.03
C LEU A 193 9.38 0.72 -11.38
N GLN A 194 8.90 0.20 -10.24
CA GLN A 194 9.57 -0.85 -9.49
C GLN A 194 8.57 -1.59 -8.57
N GLY A 195 8.77 -2.86 -8.40
CA GLY A 195 8.11 -3.69 -7.41
C GLY A 195 6.88 -4.44 -7.93
N PRO A 196 6.07 -5.02 -7.01
CA PRO A 196 6.30 -5.02 -5.57
C PRO A 196 7.58 -5.78 -5.19
N THR A 197 8.43 -5.18 -4.37
CA THR A 197 9.65 -5.80 -3.85
C THR A 197 9.71 -5.74 -2.33
N ASP A 198 10.31 -6.74 -1.71
CA ASP A 198 10.63 -6.83 -0.29
C ASP A 198 12.15 -6.93 -0.04
N ASP A 199 12.96 -6.46 -1.00
CA ASP A 199 14.42 -6.56 -0.97
C ASP A 199 15.04 -5.94 0.29
N HIS A 200 14.41 -4.88 0.83
CA HIS A 200 14.82 -4.27 2.09
C HIS A 200 14.80 -5.24 3.30
N LEU A 201 14.10 -6.39 3.18
CA LEU A 201 14.11 -7.42 4.21
C LEU A 201 15.28 -8.40 4.08
N LYS A 202 15.94 -8.44 2.92
CA LYS A 202 17.04 -9.38 2.60
C LYS A 202 18.41 -8.80 2.95
N GLU A 203 18.53 -7.47 3.00
CA GLU A 203 19.81 -6.83 3.27
C GLU A 203 20.15 -6.91 4.76
N ASN A 204 21.28 -7.49 5.09
CA ASN A 204 21.95 -7.35 6.39
C ASN A 204 22.67 -5.99 6.38
N TYR A 205 22.12 -5.00 7.06
CA TYR A 205 22.83 -3.77 7.38
C TYR A 205 23.62 -3.93 8.68
#